data_a01c20d517e14d8c6a65086a9539a008
#
_entry.id   a01c20d517e14d8c6a65086a9539a008
#
_cell.length_a   1.000
_cell.length_b   1.000
_cell.length_c   1.000
_cell.angle_alpha   90.00
_cell.angle_beta   90.00
_cell.angle_gamma   90.00
#
_symmetry.space_group_name_H-M   'P 1'
#
loop_
_entity.id
_entity.type
_entity.pdbx_description
1 polymer ?
#
loop_
_entity_poly.entity_id
_entity_poly.type
_entity_poly.pdbx_seq_one_letter_code
_entity_poly.pdbx_strand_id
1 'polypeptide(L)'
;NTLTIFVSQSGETADTIKAVKMSKAYGLKTVAITNVKSSSICFEVDYCLYTSAGPEIAVASTKAYNCQVTMFYLLSAYINAVKTEVPELVFEESKKLIQIANVIKNNNIAPICKEIANNIKNCLSVYMIGRGMDYYTAQEAGLKLKEISYIHCEAYPAGELKHGTISLIDSEKFVFAFITQELTKEKTLSNVNEVISRGGKVIV
;
A
#
# COMPACT_ATOMS: atom_id res chain seq x y z
N ASN A 1 -18.37 4.41 22.08
CA ASN A 1 -17.19 5.25 21.81
C ASN A 1 -16.55 4.80 20.50
N THR A 2 -16.64 5.63 19.47
CA THR A 2 -16.04 5.38 18.15
C THR A 2 -15.05 6.48 17.84
N LEU A 3 -13.86 6.12 17.38
CA LEU A 3 -12.87 7.01 16.81
C LEU A 3 -12.89 6.85 15.30
N THR A 4 -13.04 7.94 14.56
CA THR A 4 -12.97 7.95 13.10
C THR A 4 -11.63 8.51 12.65
N ILE A 5 -10.95 7.79 11.75
CA ILE A 5 -9.64 8.17 11.22
C ILE A 5 -9.79 8.48 9.73
N PHE A 6 -9.36 9.65 9.32
CA PHE A 6 -9.40 10.15 7.95
C PHE A 6 -7.98 10.26 7.41
N VAL A 7 -7.75 9.77 6.21
CA VAL A 7 -6.43 9.81 5.57
C VAL A 7 -6.53 10.66 4.31
N SER A 8 -5.67 11.66 4.22
CA SER A 8 -5.57 12.51 3.03
C SER A 8 -4.15 13.06 2.93
N GLN A 9 -3.47 12.81 1.82
CA GLN A 9 -2.10 13.31 1.62
C GLN A 9 -2.07 14.84 1.66
N SER A 10 -2.92 15.50 0.90
CA SER A 10 -3.01 16.98 0.82
C SER A 10 -3.79 17.61 1.96
N GLY A 11 -4.75 16.87 2.54
CA GLY A 11 -5.70 17.40 3.48
C GLY A 11 -6.76 18.35 2.88
N GLU A 12 -6.85 18.39 1.53
CA GLU A 12 -7.77 19.27 0.79
C GLU A 12 -8.85 18.50 0.03
N THR A 13 -8.92 17.17 0.17
CA THR A 13 -9.89 16.34 -0.52
C THR A 13 -11.30 16.62 -0.04
N ALA A 14 -12.13 17.20 -0.90
CA ALA A 14 -13.46 17.69 -0.55
C ALA A 14 -14.36 16.61 0.07
N ASP A 15 -14.37 15.40 -0.50
CA ASP A 15 -15.17 14.29 0.01
C ASP A 15 -14.70 13.83 1.40
N THR A 16 -13.39 13.81 1.65
CA THR A 16 -12.83 13.48 2.96
C THR A 16 -13.21 14.53 4.00
N ILE A 17 -13.13 15.83 3.66
CA ILE A 17 -13.54 16.91 4.55
C ILE A 17 -15.04 16.81 4.85
N LYS A 18 -15.86 16.51 3.85
CA LYS A 18 -17.30 16.30 4.04
C LYS A 18 -17.57 15.13 5.00
N ALA A 19 -16.86 14.02 4.85
CA ALA A 19 -16.96 12.86 5.74
C ALA A 19 -16.57 13.21 7.19
N VAL A 20 -15.53 14.04 7.39
CA VAL A 20 -15.19 14.58 8.72
C VAL A 20 -16.35 15.33 9.33
N LYS A 21 -16.93 16.30 8.59
CA LYS A 21 -18.06 17.11 9.06
C LYS A 21 -19.26 16.26 9.43
N MET A 22 -19.56 15.24 8.63
CA MET A 22 -20.62 14.27 8.93
C MET A 22 -20.34 13.50 10.22
N SER A 23 -19.12 13.00 10.40
CA SER A 23 -18.74 12.27 11.62
C SER A 23 -18.86 13.13 12.87
N LYS A 24 -18.46 14.40 12.79
CA LYS A 24 -18.62 15.37 13.90
C LYS A 24 -20.08 15.64 14.20
N ALA A 25 -20.93 15.74 13.17
CA ALA A 25 -22.38 15.91 13.38
C ALA A 25 -23.03 14.75 14.13
N TYR A 26 -22.44 13.52 14.03
CA TYR A 26 -22.82 12.36 14.83
C TYR A 26 -22.13 12.29 16.21
N GLY A 27 -21.39 13.33 16.61
CA GLY A 27 -20.68 13.38 17.88
C GLY A 27 -19.49 12.44 17.99
N LEU A 28 -18.95 11.97 16.85
CA LEU A 28 -17.80 11.06 16.84
C LEU A 28 -16.50 11.84 17.01
N LYS A 29 -15.53 11.23 17.69
CA LYS A 29 -14.16 11.75 17.73
C LYS A 29 -13.46 11.51 16.40
N THR A 30 -12.72 12.52 15.93
CA THR A 30 -12.12 12.55 14.60
C THR A 30 -10.61 12.78 14.66
N VAL A 31 -9.87 11.98 13.89
CA VAL A 31 -8.42 12.11 13.69
C VAL A 31 -8.13 12.17 12.19
N ALA A 32 -7.30 13.10 11.76
CA ALA A 32 -6.75 13.09 10.41
C ALA A 32 -5.29 12.65 10.39
N ILE A 33 -4.92 11.86 9.39
CA ILE A 33 -3.53 11.58 9.01
C ILE A 33 -3.28 12.31 7.70
N THR A 34 -2.43 13.34 7.72
CA THR A 34 -2.15 14.17 6.54
C THR A 34 -0.66 14.51 6.44
N ASN A 35 -0.19 14.88 5.25
CA ASN A 35 1.19 15.33 5.05
C ASN A 35 1.33 16.86 5.13
N VAL A 36 0.27 17.59 4.82
CA VAL A 36 0.32 19.05 4.74
C VAL A 36 -0.17 19.67 6.04
N LYS A 37 0.73 20.36 6.73
CA LYS A 37 0.41 21.12 7.93
C LYS A 37 -0.53 22.28 7.58
N SER A 38 -1.49 22.56 8.47
CA SER A 38 -2.47 23.64 8.29
C SER A 38 -3.36 23.50 7.04
N SER A 39 -3.51 22.28 6.51
CA SER A 39 -4.49 22.00 5.47
C SER A 39 -5.92 22.06 6.02
N SER A 40 -6.90 22.19 5.12
CA SER A 40 -8.31 22.38 5.49
C SER A 40 -8.84 21.30 6.44
N ILE A 41 -8.43 20.03 6.26
CA ILE A 41 -8.85 18.93 7.13
C ILE A 41 -8.37 19.10 8.58
N CYS A 42 -7.21 19.75 8.80
CA CYS A 42 -6.66 19.95 10.13
C CYS A 42 -7.51 20.89 10.98
N PHE A 43 -8.25 21.81 10.37
CA PHE A 43 -9.16 22.72 11.07
C PHE A 43 -10.52 22.10 11.36
N GLU A 44 -10.82 20.98 10.71
CA GLU A 44 -12.11 20.29 10.85
C GLU A 44 -12.08 19.14 11.87
N VAL A 45 -10.93 18.50 12.08
CA VAL A 45 -10.80 17.33 12.98
C VAL A 45 -10.47 17.73 14.42
N ASP A 46 -10.68 16.81 15.37
CA ASP A 46 -10.27 17.01 16.77
C ASP A 46 -8.75 16.88 16.95
N TYR A 47 -8.11 15.97 16.17
CA TYR A 47 -6.66 15.72 16.24
C TYR A 47 -6.08 15.53 14.85
N CYS A 48 -4.85 16.00 14.64
CA CYS A 48 -4.15 15.88 13.37
C CYS A 48 -2.78 15.22 13.58
N LEU A 49 -2.51 14.17 12.83
CA LEU A 49 -1.24 13.46 12.77
C LEU A 49 -0.56 13.75 11.43
N TYR A 50 0.73 14.08 11.46
CA TYR A 50 1.48 14.47 10.26
C TYR A 50 2.46 13.38 9.85
N THR A 51 2.40 12.96 8.58
CA THR A 51 3.29 11.93 8.04
C THR A 51 4.71 12.43 7.82
N SER A 52 4.91 13.74 7.72
CA SER A 52 6.23 14.38 7.51
C SER A 52 7.00 13.83 6.31
N ALA A 53 6.30 13.40 5.25
CA ALA A 53 6.91 12.85 4.04
C ALA A 53 7.61 13.90 3.16
N GLY A 54 7.53 15.18 3.53
CA GLY A 54 7.98 16.28 2.69
C GLY A 54 7.06 16.52 1.47
N PRO A 55 7.39 17.48 0.59
CA PRO A 55 6.55 17.78 -0.56
C PRO A 55 6.45 16.59 -1.53
N GLU A 56 5.25 16.20 -1.92
CA GLU A 56 5.00 15.25 -2.98
C GLU A 56 4.87 16.03 -4.30
N ILE A 57 5.82 15.82 -5.22
CA ILE A 57 5.91 16.59 -6.46
C ILE A 57 5.31 15.82 -7.63
N ALA A 58 5.45 14.49 -7.62
CA ALA A 58 4.92 13.62 -8.66
C ALA A 58 3.41 13.39 -8.48
N VAL A 59 2.69 13.20 -9.60
CA VAL A 59 1.29 12.79 -9.58
C VAL A 59 1.12 11.43 -8.91
N ALA A 60 2.01 10.48 -9.24
CA ALA A 60 2.06 9.17 -8.60
C ALA A 60 2.68 9.30 -7.20
N SER A 61 1.84 9.31 -6.17
CA SER A 61 2.28 9.35 -4.78
C SER A 61 2.94 8.03 -4.39
N THR A 62 4.18 8.07 -3.93
CA THR A 62 4.93 6.90 -3.49
C THR A 62 5.35 7.01 -2.02
N LYS A 63 6.19 7.99 -1.69
CA LYS A 63 6.68 8.20 -0.32
C LYS A 63 5.55 8.54 0.66
N ALA A 64 4.55 9.32 0.22
CA ALA A 64 3.43 9.68 1.08
C ALA A 64 2.61 8.46 1.48
N TYR A 65 2.38 7.50 0.56
CA TYR A 65 1.74 6.23 0.87
C TYR A 65 2.54 5.44 1.93
N ASN A 66 3.84 5.25 1.73
CA ASN A 66 4.69 4.55 2.68
C ASN A 66 4.69 5.21 4.07
N CYS A 67 4.71 6.55 4.11
CA CYS A 67 4.62 7.29 5.38
C CYS A 67 3.25 7.15 6.05
N GLN A 68 2.15 7.07 5.29
CA GLN A 68 0.83 6.79 5.83
C GLN A 68 0.76 5.38 6.43
N VAL A 69 1.26 4.37 5.74
CA VAL A 69 1.35 3.00 6.26
C VAL A 69 2.20 2.96 7.55
N THR A 70 3.35 3.64 7.54
CA THR A 70 4.20 3.78 8.73
C THR A 70 3.46 4.41 9.90
N MET A 71 2.65 5.45 9.64
CA MET A 71 1.83 6.09 10.67
C MET A 71 0.80 5.13 11.27
N PHE A 72 0.19 4.26 10.47
CA PHE A 72 -0.72 3.24 10.99
C PHE A 72 -0.02 2.20 11.87
N TYR A 73 1.19 1.78 11.50
CA TYR A 73 2.00 0.90 12.37
C TYR A 73 2.30 1.55 13.71
N LEU A 74 2.74 2.81 13.71
CA LEU A 74 3.01 3.56 14.94
C LEU A 74 1.75 3.78 15.78
N LEU A 75 0.62 4.11 15.14
CA LEU A 75 -0.65 4.29 15.82
C LEU A 75 -1.14 2.97 16.45
N SER A 76 -0.99 1.87 15.74
CA SER A 76 -1.33 0.53 16.25
C SER A 76 -0.47 0.16 17.46
N ALA A 77 0.85 0.39 17.38
CA ALA A 77 1.76 0.17 18.49
C ALA A 77 1.41 1.04 19.71
N TYR A 78 1.08 2.31 19.46
CA TYR A 78 0.66 3.23 20.53
C TYR A 78 -0.63 2.79 21.22
N ILE A 79 -1.65 2.42 20.43
CA ILE A 79 -2.91 1.90 20.98
C ILE A 79 -2.68 0.63 21.80
N ASN A 80 -1.82 -0.26 21.33
CA ASN A 80 -1.47 -1.48 22.05
C ASN A 80 -0.72 -1.16 23.36
N ALA A 81 0.25 -0.25 23.30
CA ALA A 81 0.99 0.20 24.48
C ALA A 81 0.08 0.79 25.57
N VAL A 82 -0.90 1.61 25.15
CA VAL A 82 -1.90 2.18 26.08
C VAL A 82 -2.79 1.09 26.67
N LYS A 83 -3.22 0.10 25.86
CA LYS A 83 -4.10 -0.98 26.34
C LYS A 83 -3.40 -1.96 27.28
N THR A 84 -2.12 -2.20 27.06
CA THR A 84 -1.32 -3.15 27.85
C THR A 84 -0.52 -2.50 28.95
N GLU A 85 -0.53 -1.17 29.04
CA GLU A 85 0.29 -0.37 29.96
C GLU A 85 1.80 -0.63 29.78
N VAL A 86 2.24 -0.94 28.55
CA VAL A 86 3.64 -1.22 28.18
C VAL A 86 4.13 -0.19 27.16
N PRO A 87 4.63 0.98 27.61
CA PRO A 87 5.07 2.07 26.71
C PRO A 87 6.22 1.68 25.78
N GLU A 88 7.05 0.72 26.16
CA GLU A 88 8.22 0.24 25.42
C GLU A 88 7.85 -0.32 24.05
N LEU A 89 6.63 -0.81 23.85
CA LEU A 89 6.15 -1.34 22.57
C LEU A 89 6.25 -0.32 21.43
N VAL A 90 5.94 0.95 21.69
CA VAL A 90 6.06 2.01 20.68
C VAL A 90 7.52 2.20 20.26
N PHE A 91 8.43 2.14 21.23
CA PHE A 91 9.85 2.34 21.00
C PHE A 91 10.47 1.18 20.21
N GLU A 92 10.07 -0.05 20.52
CA GLU A 92 10.52 -1.23 19.76
C GLU A 92 10.03 -1.23 18.32
N GLU A 93 8.76 -0.92 18.08
CA GLU A 93 8.23 -0.81 16.71
C GLU A 93 8.91 0.33 15.94
N SER A 94 9.19 1.46 16.58
CA SER A 94 9.93 2.55 15.96
C SER A 94 11.34 2.12 15.53
N LYS A 95 12.05 1.32 16.32
CA LYS A 95 13.35 0.76 15.95
C LYS A 95 13.26 -0.15 14.71
N LYS A 96 12.25 -1.03 14.67
CA LYS A 96 12.03 -1.89 13.50
C LYS A 96 11.80 -1.07 12.23
N LEU A 97 10.98 -0.03 12.30
CA LEU A 97 10.72 0.87 11.17
C LEU A 97 11.99 1.58 10.68
N ILE A 98 12.87 2.02 11.60
CA ILE A 98 14.17 2.59 11.26
C ILE A 98 15.07 1.54 10.58
N GLN A 99 15.08 0.31 11.05
CA GLN A 99 15.82 -0.78 10.41
C GLN A 99 15.33 -1.03 8.98
N ILE A 100 14.00 -1.07 8.76
CA ILE A 100 13.41 -1.21 7.43
C ILE A 100 13.83 -0.05 6.51
N ALA A 101 13.78 1.20 6.99
CA ALA A 101 14.24 2.36 6.24
C ALA A 101 15.71 2.26 5.82
N ASN A 102 16.57 1.74 6.69
CA ASN A 102 17.98 1.51 6.39
C ASN A 102 18.18 0.38 5.35
N VAL A 103 17.39 -0.69 5.43
CA VAL A 103 17.41 -1.76 4.42
C VAL A 103 17.01 -1.19 3.04
N ILE A 104 15.93 -0.42 2.96
CA ILE A 104 15.49 0.21 1.71
C ILE A 104 16.58 1.15 1.16
N LYS A 105 17.19 1.97 2.01
CA LYS A 105 18.24 2.92 1.61
C LYS A 105 19.47 2.23 1.05
N ASN A 106 19.85 1.08 1.62
CA ASN A 106 21.09 0.37 1.28
C ASN A 106 20.91 -0.71 0.21
N ASN A 107 19.66 -1.00 -0.18
CA ASN A 107 19.35 -2.02 -1.17
C ASN A 107 19.32 -1.40 -2.57
N ASN A 108 20.29 -1.76 -3.41
CA ASN A 108 20.33 -1.29 -4.80
C ASN A 108 19.54 -2.25 -5.71
N ILE A 109 18.23 -2.07 -5.76
CA ILE A 109 17.33 -2.85 -6.64
C ILE A 109 17.21 -2.27 -8.05
N ALA A 110 17.80 -1.11 -8.31
CA ALA A 110 17.65 -0.39 -9.57
C ALA A 110 18.03 -1.20 -10.82
N PRO A 111 19.10 -2.02 -10.83
CA PRO A 111 19.44 -2.87 -11.98
C PRO A 111 18.35 -3.89 -12.30
N ILE A 112 17.80 -4.56 -11.27
CA ILE A 112 16.72 -5.56 -11.42
C ILE A 112 15.44 -4.87 -11.92
N CYS A 113 15.10 -3.73 -11.35
CA CYS A 113 13.94 -2.96 -11.80
C CYS A 113 14.08 -2.52 -13.27
N LYS A 114 15.27 -2.13 -13.70
CA LYS A 114 15.55 -1.77 -15.10
C LYS A 114 15.38 -2.96 -16.05
N GLU A 115 15.84 -4.12 -15.67
CA GLU A 115 15.64 -5.34 -16.44
C GLU A 115 14.15 -5.69 -16.58
N ILE A 116 13.43 -5.71 -15.47
CA ILE A 116 11.98 -5.96 -15.45
C ILE A 116 11.24 -4.93 -16.32
N ALA A 117 11.56 -3.64 -16.16
CA ALA A 117 10.95 -2.57 -16.96
C ALA A 117 11.19 -2.77 -18.47
N ASN A 118 12.39 -3.21 -18.88
CA ASN A 118 12.67 -3.52 -20.28
C ASN A 118 11.81 -4.68 -20.81
N ASN A 119 11.52 -5.66 -19.98
CA ASN A 119 10.71 -6.81 -20.35
C ASN A 119 9.23 -6.43 -20.52
N ILE A 120 8.70 -5.51 -19.73
CA ILE A 120 7.28 -5.18 -19.70
C ILE A 120 6.91 -3.91 -20.49
N LYS A 121 7.87 -3.07 -20.89
CA LYS A 121 7.62 -1.74 -21.50
C LYS A 121 6.71 -1.73 -22.72
N ASN A 122 6.63 -2.84 -23.45
CA ASN A 122 5.79 -2.98 -24.64
C ASN A 122 4.54 -3.84 -24.38
N CYS A 123 4.29 -4.25 -23.12
CA CYS A 123 3.10 -5.03 -22.80
C CYS A 123 1.86 -4.13 -22.82
N LEU A 124 0.76 -4.64 -23.34
CA LEU A 124 -0.54 -3.97 -23.27
C LEU A 124 -1.15 -4.12 -21.86
N SER A 125 -0.89 -5.25 -21.22
CA SER A 125 -1.42 -5.55 -19.90
C SER A 125 -0.43 -6.37 -19.05
N VAL A 126 -0.46 -6.13 -17.77
CA VAL A 126 0.31 -6.82 -16.74
C VAL A 126 -0.65 -7.16 -15.59
N TYR A 127 -0.44 -8.28 -14.93
CA TYR A 127 -1.25 -8.70 -13.79
C TYR A 127 -0.41 -8.72 -12.52
N MET A 128 -1.06 -8.46 -11.39
CA MET A 128 -0.43 -8.54 -10.08
C MET A 128 -1.28 -9.42 -9.17
N ILE A 129 -0.65 -10.31 -8.42
CA ILE A 129 -1.35 -11.21 -7.51
C ILE A 129 -0.71 -11.22 -6.14
N GLY A 130 -1.54 -11.40 -5.12
CA GLY A 130 -1.11 -11.56 -3.73
C GLY A 130 -2.23 -12.12 -2.88
N ARG A 131 -1.92 -12.53 -1.64
CA ARG A 131 -2.90 -12.97 -0.65
C ARG A 131 -2.80 -12.14 0.62
N GLY A 132 -3.92 -11.90 1.29
CA GLY A 132 -3.94 -11.08 2.50
C GLY A 132 -3.36 -9.69 2.24
N MET A 133 -2.38 -9.26 3.03
CA MET A 133 -1.74 -7.95 2.89
C MET A 133 -1.02 -7.79 1.55
N ASP A 134 -0.47 -8.86 0.99
CA ASP A 134 0.22 -8.83 -0.30
C ASP A 134 -0.72 -8.44 -1.45
N TYR A 135 -2.01 -8.76 -1.35
CA TYR A 135 -3.00 -8.30 -2.34
C TYR A 135 -3.16 -6.76 -2.33
N TYR A 136 -3.21 -6.15 -1.16
CA TYR A 136 -3.31 -4.68 -1.07
C TYR A 136 -2.03 -4.01 -1.55
N THR A 137 -0.86 -4.60 -1.29
CA THR A 137 0.41 -4.16 -1.87
C THR A 137 0.40 -4.27 -3.39
N ALA A 138 -0.13 -5.37 -3.93
CA ALA A 138 -0.30 -5.56 -5.38
C ALA A 138 -1.23 -4.51 -6.00
N GLN A 139 -2.32 -4.14 -5.33
CA GLN A 139 -3.22 -3.07 -5.80
C GLN A 139 -2.52 -1.73 -5.91
N GLU A 140 -1.77 -1.33 -4.87
CA GLU A 140 -1.00 -0.08 -4.88
C GLU A 140 0.09 -0.08 -5.95
N ALA A 141 0.84 -1.19 -6.07
CA ALA A 141 1.86 -1.35 -7.11
C ALA A 141 1.24 -1.25 -8.52
N GLY A 142 0.10 -1.90 -8.74
CA GLY A 142 -0.64 -1.82 -10.00
C GLY A 142 -1.13 -0.41 -10.32
N LEU A 143 -1.60 0.33 -9.30
CA LEU A 143 -1.96 1.74 -9.45
C LEU A 143 -0.74 2.57 -9.88
N LYS A 144 0.40 2.40 -9.21
CA LYS A 144 1.64 3.13 -9.56
C LYS A 144 2.11 2.80 -10.97
N LEU A 145 2.06 1.54 -11.37
CA LEU A 145 2.43 1.14 -12.73
C LEU A 145 1.54 1.83 -13.78
N LYS A 146 0.22 1.84 -13.57
CA LYS A 146 -0.74 2.54 -14.46
C LYS A 146 -0.46 4.04 -14.56
N GLU A 147 -0.27 4.70 -13.41
CA GLU A 147 -0.05 6.15 -13.36
C GLU A 147 1.23 6.60 -14.07
N ILE A 148 2.29 5.78 -14.01
CA ILE A 148 3.61 6.15 -14.53
C ILE A 148 3.83 5.68 -15.97
N SER A 149 3.38 4.46 -16.31
CA SER A 149 3.71 3.81 -17.59
C SER A 149 2.56 3.76 -18.57
N TYR A 150 1.33 4.01 -18.12
CA TYR A 150 0.09 3.82 -18.88
C TYR A 150 -0.17 2.37 -19.33
N ILE A 151 0.64 1.40 -18.87
CA ILE A 151 0.38 -0.02 -19.07
C ILE A 151 -0.84 -0.41 -18.25
N HIS A 152 -1.82 -1.06 -18.88
CA HIS A 152 -2.96 -1.59 -18.15
C HIS A 152 -2.50 -2.62 -17.13
N CYS A 153 -2.87 -2.42 -15.86
CA CYS A 153 -2.48 -3.31 -14.78
C CYS A 153 -3.65 -3.58 -13.86
N GLU A 154 -3.90 -4.85 -13.58
CA GLU A 154 -4.92 -5.27 -12.62
C GLU A 154 -4.32 -6.16 -11.53
N ALA A 155 -4.75 -5.90 -10.31
CA ALA A 155 -4.38 -6.71 -9.15
C ALA A 155 -5.53 -7.60 -8.72
N TYR A 156 -5.24 -8.88 -8.49
CA TYR A 156 -6.21 -9.88 -8.06
C TYR A 156 -5.77 -10.57 -6.75
N PRO A 157 -6.71 -10.92 -5.88
CA PRO A 157 -6.41 -11.92 -4.86
C PRO A 157 -5.97 -13.20 -5.58
N ALA A 158 -4.78 -13.72 -5.24
CA ALA A 158 -4.18 -14.82 -6.00
C ALA A 158 -5.11 -16.05 -6.12
N GLY A 159 -5.93 -16.31 -5.08
CA GLY A 159 -6.91 -17.40 -5.10
C GLY A 159 -8.08 -17.19 -6.05
N GLU A 160 -8.41 -15.94 -6.37
CA GLU A 160 -9.53 -15.59 -7.24
C GLU A 160 -9.15 -15.61 -8.74
N LEU A 161 -7.85 -15.58 -9.06
CA LEU A 161 -7.37 -15.56 -10.44
C LEU A 161 -7.95 -16.74 -11.25
N LYS A 162 -8.01 -17.93 -10.67
CA LYS A 162 -8.50 -19.16 -11.32
C LYS A 162 -10.00 -19.16 -11.65
N HIS A 163 -10.78 -18.27 -11.03
CA HIS A 163 -12.23 -18.24 -11.20
C HIS A 163 -12.70 -17.41 -12.40
N GLY A 164 -11.82 -17.12 -13.34
CA GLY A 164 -12.15 -16.40 -14.58
C GLY A 164 -10.94 -15.76 -15.23
N THR A 165 -10.31 -14.83 -14.55
CA THR A 165 -9.23 -13.99 -15.08
C THR A 165 -8.01 -14.78 -15.57
N ILE A 166 -7.78 -15.97 -15.05
CA ILE A 166 -6.70 -16.85 -15.52
C ILE A 166 -6.84 -17.20 -17.02
N SER A 167 -8.02 -17.06 -17.59
CA SER A 167 -8.23 -17.26 -19.04
C SER A 167 -7.51 -16.20 -19.89
N LEU A 168 -7.17 -15.06 -19.32
CA LEU A 168 -6.41 -13.99 -19.97
C LEU A 168 -4.89 -14.22 -19.94
N ILE A 169 -4.44 -15.24 -19.22
CA ILE A 169 -3.00 -15.56 -19.07
C ILE A 169 -2.57 -16.47 -20.22
N ASP A 170 -1.53 -16.04 -20.91
CA ASP A 170 -0.85 -16.74 -21.99
C ASP A 170 0.68 -16.48 -21.91
N SER A 171 1.43 -16.94 -22.89
CA SER A 171 2.90 -16.82 -22.93
C SER A 171 3.43 -15.38 -23.12
N GLU A 172 2.57 -14.42 -23.40
CA GLU A 172 2.96 -13.03 -23.55
C GLU A 172 2.68 -12.19 -22.28
N LYS A 173 1.94 -12.76 -21.33
CA LYS A 173 1.52 -12.04 -20.11
C LYS A 173 2.55 -12.14 -19.00
N PHE A 174 2.80 -11.01 -18.37
CA PHE A 174 3.58 -10.93 -17.14
C PHE A 174 2.64 -10.84 -15.94
N VAL A 175 2.98 -11.62 -14.90
CA VAL A 175 2.28 -11.65 -13.63
C VAL A 175 3.28 -11.40 -12.50
N PHE A 176 3.11 -10.32 -11.75
CA PHE A 176 3.86 -10.07 -10.53
C PHE A 176 3.18 -10.77 -9.36
N ALA A 177 3.92 -11.59 -8.63
CA ALA A 177 3.41 -12.28 -7.46
C ALA A 177 4.09 -11.75 -6.19
N PHE A 178 3.28 -11.16 -5.30
CA PHE A 178 3.73 -10.69 -4.00
C PHE A 178 3.60 -11.83 -2.98
N ILE A 179 4.72 -12.23 -2.37
CA ILE A 179 4.82 -13.40 -1.48
C ILE A 179 5.65 -13.04 -0.24
N THR A 180 5.14 -12.15 0.59
CA THR A 180 5.83 -11.70 1.81
C THR A 180 5.24 -12.32 3.09
N GLN A 181 4.03 -12.91 3.00
CA GLN A 181 3.29 -13.45 4.13
C GLN A 181 3.53 -14.96 4.28
N GLU A 182 4.23 -15.39 5.32
CA GLU A 182 4.56 -16.81 5.54
C GLU A 182 3.29 -17.70 5.60
N LEU A 183 2.22 -17.22 6.25
CA LEU A 183 0.95 -17.96 6.37
C LEU A 183 0.26 -18.25 5.02
N THR A 184 0.52 -17.43 4.00
CA THR A 184 -0.14 -17.57 2.69
C THR A 184 0.81 -17.98 1.59
N LYS A 185 2.10 -18.11 1.87
CA LYS A 185 3.18 -18.38 0.91
C LYS A 185 2.91 -19.62 0.06
N GLU A 186 2.69 -20.77 0.69
CA GLU A 186 2.42 -22.04 -0.01
C GLU A 186 1.22 -21.93 -0.98
N LYS A 187 0.14 -21.27 -0.51
CA LYS A 187 -1.06 -21.07 -1.34
C LYS A 187 -0.80 -20.11 -2.49
N THR A 188 0.01 -19.06 -2.28
CA THR A 188 0.37 -18.11 -3.33
C THR A 188 1.28 -18.79 -4.35
N LEU A 189 2.26 -19.59 -3.93
CA LEU A 189 3.09 -20.40 -4.82
C LEU A 189 2.26 -21.38 -5.66
N SER A 190 1.23 -22.01 -5.08
CA SER A 190 0.30 -22.84 -5.86
C SER A 190 -0.38 -22.04 -6.98
N ASN A 191 -0.82 -20.81 -6.71
CA ASN A 191 -1.41 -19.96 -7.75
C ASN A 191 -0.37 -19.49 -8.79
N VAL A 192 0.86 -19.26 -8.39
CA VAL A 192 1.97 -18.99 -9.32
C VAL A 192 2.15 -20.18 -10.29
N ASN A 193 2.12 -21.41 -9.80
CA ASN A 193 2.21 -22.60 -10.64
C ASN A 193 1.02 -22.71 -11.62
N GLU A 194 -0.18 -22.29 -11.23
CA GLU A 194 -1.34 -22.21 -12.12
C GLU A 194 -1.08 -21.23 -13.29
N VAL A 195 -0.48 -20.07 -13.00
CA VAL A 195 -0.08 -19.08 -14.02
C VAL A 195 0.97 -19.64 -14.96
N ILE A 196 2.03 -20.27 -14.41
CA ILE A 196 3.13 -20.87 -15.19
C ILE A 196 2.59 -22.00 -16.09
N SER A 197 1.66 -22.82 -15.60
CA SER A 197 1.07 -23.91 -16.40
C SER A 197 0.30 -23.44 -17.63
N ARG A 198 -0.12 -22.16 -17.65
CA ARG A 198 -0.73 -21.51 -18.80
C ARG A 198 0.27 -20.74 -19.68
N GLY A 199 1.53 -20.84 -19.37
CA GLY A 199 2.61 -20.17 -20.09
C GLY A 199 2.93 -18.75 -19.60
N GLY A 200 2.23 -18.21 -18.59
CA GLY A 200 2.45 -16.87 -18.07
C GLY A 200 3.85 -16.70 -17.50
N LYS A 201 4.46 -15.52 -17.69
CA LYS A 201 5.77 -15.16 -17.17
C LYS A 201 5.60 -14.56 -15.78
N VAL A 202 6.16 -15.21 -14.77
CA VAL A 202 5.99 -14.76 -13.37
C VAL A 202 7.26 -14.06 -12.89
N ILE A 203 7.04 -12.95 -12.19
CA ILE A 203 8.05 -12.18 -11.45
C ILE A 203 7.64 -12.24 -9.97
N VAL A 204 8.54 -12.69 -9.09
CA VAL A 204 8.31 -12.82 -7.64
C VAL A 204 9.19 -11.83 -6.90
#